data_063b282276d815729fa4a6b04060fba3
#
_entry.id   063b282276d815729fa4a6b04060fba3
#
_cell.length_a   1.000
_cell.length_b   1.000
_cell.length_c   1.000
_cell.angle_alpha   90.00
_cell.angle_beta   90.00
_cell.angle_gamma   90.00
#
_symmetry.space_group_name_H-M   'P 1'
#
loop_
_entity.id
_entity.type
_entity.pdbx_description
1 polymer ?
#
loop_
_entity_poly.entity_id
_entity_poly.type
_entity_poly.pdbx_seq_one_letter_code
_entity_poly.pdbx_strand_id
1 'polypeptide(L)'
;MKKYSFILCIALVAFVVASCGLKGNHTSSGRAYELLVVVDHGVWDRAAGRALHDALDADMPGLPQSEPSFRIMYTSPKDYDSTLKLIRNIIIVDIQDIYTKASFKYAKDVYANPQMILTIQAPNEEEFEKFVEENKKTIVDFFTRAEMNRQITFLEGKHSNFISQKVDSLFGCDIWVDAELANSKTGDDFFWASTNTGTADRNFVMYSYPYTDKDTFTKEYFVHKRDSVM
;
A
#
# COMPACT_ATOMS: atom_id res chain seq x y z
N MET A 1 -35.56 -38.56 -31.33
CA MET A 1 -34.52 -38.86 -30.35
C MET A 1 -33.14 -38.26 -30.69
N LYS A 2 -32.62 -38.38 -31.93
CA LYS A 2 -31.28 -37.84 -32.28
C LYS A 2 -31.13 -36.29 -32.17
N LYS A 3 -32.18 -35.49 -32.38
CA LYS A 3 -32.14 -34.02 -32.27
C LYS A 3 -31.95 -33.53 -30.80
N TYR A 4 -32.59 -34.19 -29.86
CA TYR A 4 -32.46 -33.80 -28.44
C TYR A 4 -31.11 -34.23 -27.85
N SER A 5 -30.51 -35.32 -28.31
CA SER A 5 -29.17 -35.73 -27.94
C SER A 5 -28.11 -34.74 -28.37
N PHE A 6 -28.26 -34.14 -29.55
CA PHE A 6 -27.33 -33.12 -30.08
C PHE A 6 -27.42 -31.78 -29.30
N ILE A 7 -28.65 -31.35 -28.96
CA ILE A 7 -28.88 -30.17 -28.14
C ILE A 7 -28.33 -30.36 -26.71
N LEU A 8 -28.49 -31.55 -26.15
CA LEU A 8 -27.94 -31.88 -24.81
C LEU A 8 -26.40 -31.85 -24.80
N CYS A 9 -25.74 -32.32 -25.85
CA CYS A 9 -24.29 -32.25 -26.00
C CYS A 9 -23.78 -30.81 -26.15
N ILE A 10 -24.48 -29.95 -26.90
CA ILE A 10 -24.10 -28.55 -27.03
C ILE A 10 -24.27 -27.80 -25.71
N ALA A 11 -25.34 -28.07 -24.95
CA ALA A 11 -25.55 -27.47 -23.64
C ALA A 11 -24.49 -27.92 -22.63
N LEU A 12 -24.07 -29.18 -22.68
CA LEU A 12 -23.02 -29.74 -21.79
C LEU A 12 -21.65 -29.10 -22.11
N VAL A 13 -21.31 -28.93 -23.40
CA VAL A 13 -20.08 -28.26 -23.84
C VAL A 13 -20.08 -26.79 -23.45
N ALA A 14 -21.21 -26.08 -23.58
CA ALA A 14 -21.33 -24.70 -23.16
C ALA A 14 -21.13 -24.52 -21.62
N PHE A 15 -21.58 -25.50 -20.83
CA PHE A 15 -21.41 -25.49 -19.36
C PHE A 15 -19.94 -25.73 -18.96
N VAL A 16 -19.19 -26.57 -19.69
CA VAL A 16 -17.77 -26.82 -19.43
C VAL A 16 -16.91 -25.61 -19.79
N VAL A 17 -17.25 -24.85 -20.84
CA VAL A 17 -16.50 -23.65 -21.25
C VAL A 17 -16.75 -22.49 -20.27
N ALA A 18 -17.94 -22.38 -19.69
CA ALA A 18 -18.25 -21.38 -18.65
C ALA A 18 -17.53 -21.64 -17.31
N SER A 19 -17.12 -22.89 -17.05
CA SER A 19 -16.41 -23.25 -15.81
C SER A 19 -14.92 -22.87 -15.80
N CYS A 20 -14.31 -22.53 -16.94
CA CYS A 20 -12.89 -22.14 -17.02
C CYS A 20 -12.60 -20.65 -16.68
N GLY A 21 -13.60 -19.90 -16.24
CA GLY A 21 -13.49 -18.46 -15.94
C GLY A 21 -13.42 -18.07 -14.46
N LEU A 22 -13.56 -19.02 -13.54
CA LEU A 22 -13.35 -18.75 -12.11
C LEU A 22 -11.85 -18.75 -11.81
N LYS A 23 -11.16 -17.63 -12.10
CA LYS A 23 -9.91 -17.29 -11.41
C LYS A 23 -10.25 -17.26 -9.94
N GLY A 24 -9.82 -18.27 -9.18
CA GLY A 24 -9.88 -18.22 -7.72
C GLY A 24 -9.15 -16.96 -7.28
N ASN A 25 -9.88 -15.94 -6.82
CA ASN A 25 -9.29 -14.74 -6.29
C ASN A 25 -8.61 -15.10 -4.97
N HIS A 26 -7.32 -15.44 -5.05
CA HIS A 26 -6.51 -15.60 -3.85
C HIS A 26 -6.48 -14.26 -3.10
N THR A 27 -6.63 -14.32 -1.78
CA THR A 27 -6.36 -13.17 -0.93
C THR A 27 -4.88 -12.83 -1.01
N SER A 28 -4.53 -11.56 -1.18
CA SER A 28 -3.14 -11.15 -1.17
C SER A 28 -2.49 -11.38 0.20
N SER A 29 -1.22 -11.73 0.19
CA SER A 29 -0.37 -11.93 1.37
C SER A 29 0.50 -10.70 1.65
N GLY A 30 1.16 -10.70 2.80
CA GLY A 30 2.05 -9.63 3.24
C GLY A 30 1.36 -8.60 4.14
N ARG A 31 2.18 -7.85 4.87
CA ARG A 31 1.74 -6.79 5.78
C ARG A 31 1.53 -5.48 5.01
N ALA A 32 0.86 -4.52 5.65
CA ALA A 32 0.81 -3.16 5.15
C ALA A 32 2.24 -2.61 4.97
N TYR A 33 2.47 -1.91 3.86
CA TYR A 33 3.77 -1.35 3.47
C TYR A 33 4.90 -2.38 3.25
N GLU A 34 4.61 -3.67 3.18
CA GLU A 34 5.53 -4.67 2.62
C GLU A 34 5.52 -4.59 1.09
N LEU A 35 6.70 -4.68 0.49
CA LEU A 35 6.90 -4.56 -0.95
C LEU A 35 7.95 -5.58 -1.42
N LEU A 36 7.60 -6.38 -2.43
CA LEU A 36 8.50 -7.31 -3.08
C LEU A 36 9.06 -6.69 -4.35
N VAL A 37 10.39 -6.67 -4.50
CA VAL A 37 11.08 -6.30 -5.73
C VAL A 37 11.55 -7.58 -6.43
N VAL A 38 11.05 -7.81 -7.63
CA VAL A 38 11.49 -8.91 -8.51
C VAL A 38 12.54 -8.34 -9.45
N VAL A 39 13.80 -8.72 -9.22
CA VAL A 39 14.96 -8.15 -9.92
C VAL A 39 16.09 -9.19 -10.01
N ASP A 40 16.88 -9.15 -11.06
CA ASP A 40 18.10 -9.97 -11.15
C ASP A 40 19.08 -9.59 -10.04
N HIS A 41 19.67 -10.60 -9.38
CA HIS A 41 20.62 -10.37 -8.28
C HIS A 41 21.79 -9.44 -8.70
N GLY A 42 22.32 -9.64 -9.91
CA GLY A 42 23.39 -8.80 -10.41
C GLY A 42 22.96 -7.34 -10.59
N VAL A 43 21.74 -7.06 -10.98
CA VAL A 43 21.18 -5.70 -11.08
C VAL A 43 20.94 -5.11 -9.68
N TRP A 44 20.39 -5.91 -8.74
CA TRP A 44 20.10 -5.46 -7.37
C TRP A 44 21.35 -4.94 -6.65
N ASP A 45 22.48 -5.61 -6.83
CA ASP A 45 23.75 -5.27 -6.16
C ASP A 45 24.50 -4.09 -6.81
N ARG A 46 24.06 -3.61 -7.98
CA ARG A 46 24.67 -2.48 -8.71
C ARG A 46 23.92 -1.16 -8.50
N ALA A 47 24.38 -0.10 -9.17
CA ALA A 47 23.84 1.26 -9.05
C ALA A 47 22.34 1.32 -9.35
N ALA A 48 21.86 0.66 -10.39
CA ALA A 48 20.46 0.60 -10.77
C ALA A 48 19.58 0.02 -9.65
N GLY A 49 19.96 -1.11 -9.05
CA GLY A 49 19.23 -1.70 -7.92
C GLY A 49 19.27 -0.84 -6.66
N ARG A 50 20.43 -0.23 -6.37
CA ARG A 50 20.57 0.70 -5.23
C ARG A 50 19.70 1.94 -5.39
N ALA A 51 19.63 2.52 -6.58
CA ALA A 51 18.75 3.67 -6.84
C ALA A 51 17.27 3.34 -6.53
N LEU A 52 16.82 2.13 -6.91
CA LEU A 52 15.47 1.68 -6.57
C LEU A 52 15.32 1.43 -5.06
N HIS A 53 16.27 0.76 -4.43
CA HIS A 53 16.28 0.54 -2.99
C HIS A 53 16.19 1.87 -2.23
N ASP A 54 17.06 2.82 -2.53
CA ASP A 54 17.11 4.12 -1.84
C ASP A 54 15.84 4.95 -2.05
N ALA A 55 15.19 4.81 -3.22
CA ALA A 55 13.90 5.43 -3.46
C ALA A 55 12.81 4.85 -2.53
N LEU A 56 12.83 3.55 -2.28
CA LEU A 56 11.83 2.83 -1.47
C LEU A 56 12.12 2.90 0.03
N ASP A 57 13.39 2.99 0.40
CA ASP A 57 13.88 3.09 1.79
C ASP A 57 13.82 4.52 2.33
N ALA A 58 13.31 5.47 1.53
CA ALA A 58 13.15 6.85 1.95
C ALA A 58 12.29 6.95 3.20
N ASP A 59 12.70 7.83 4.12
CA ASP A 59 12.02 8.02 5.41
C ASP A 59 10.55 8.44 5.26
N MET A 60 9.71 7.88 6.11
CA MET A 60 8.32 8.30 6.26
C MET A 60 8.29 9.71 6.86
N PRO A 61 7.70 10.70 6.16
CA PRO A 61 7.67 12.08 6.65
C PRO A 61 6.89 12.23 7.96
N GLY A 62 7.42 13.04 8.89
CA GLY A 62 6.70 13.43 10.11
C GLY A 62 6.87 12.49 11.30
N LEU A 63 7.61 11.40 11.17
CA LEU A 63 7.97 10.56 12.31
C LEU A 63 9.13 11.18 13.11
N PRO A 64 9.16 10.99 14.44
CA PRO A 64 10.23 11.51 15.31
C PRO A 64 11.57 10.81 15.09
N GLN A 65 11.54 9.57 14.61
CA GLN A 65 12.70 8.77 14.26
C GLN A 65 12.66 8.43 12.76
N SER A 66 13.82 8.17 12.18
CA SER A 66 13.94 7.68 10.82
C SER A 66 13.31 6.28 10.73
N GLU A 67 12.28 6.14 9.93
CA GLU A 67 11.64 4.86 9.63
C GLU A 67 11.39 4.77 8.11
N PRO A 68 11.80 3.66 7.47
CA PRO A 68 11.62 3.52 6.03
C PRO A 68 10.13 3.45 5.65
N SER A 69 9.81 4.02 4.49
CA SER A 69 8.44 4.03 3.95
C SER A 69 7.92 2.63 3.64
N PHE A 70 8.81 1.70 3.27
CA PHE A 70 8.44 0.33 2.93
C PHE A 70 9.38 -0.70 3.56
N ARG A 71 8.81 -1.86 3.91
CA ARG A 71 9.57 -3.05 4.23
C ARG A 71 9.90 -3.80 2.94
N ILE A 72 11.13 -3.61 2.45
CA ILE A 72 11.57 -4.13 1.17
C ILE A 72 12.02 -5.58 1.31
N MET A 73 11.51 -6.43 0.42
CA MET A 73 12.00 -7.78 0.15
C MET A 73 12.39 -7.82 -1.32
N TYR A 74 13.37 -8.66 -1.69
CA TYR A 74 13.67 -8.86 -3.09
C TYR A 74 13.85 -10.34 -3.44
N THR A 75 13.62 -10.67 -4.69
CA THR A 75 13.81 -12.01 -5.25
C THR A 75 14.25 -11.93 -6.71
N SER A 76 14.93 -12.97 -7.18
CA SER A 76 15.24 -13.06 -8.61
C SER A 76 14.00 -13.45 -9.43
N PRO A 77 13.92 -13.09 -10.72
CA PRO A 77 12.86 -13.57 -11.60
C PRO A 77 12.72 -15.08 -11.65
N LYS A 78 13.84 -15.82 -11.46
CA LYS A 78 13.87 -17.27 -11.44
C LYS A 78 13.17 -17.85 -10.19
N ASP A 79 13.31 -17.18 -9.06
CA ASP A 79 12.77 -17.62 -7.77
C ASP A 79 11.39 -17.01 -7.46
N TYR A 80 10.85 -16.20 -8.38
CA TYR A 80 9.52 -15.58 -8.28
C TYR A 80 8.42 -16.61 -8.55
N ASP A 81 8.11 -17.40 -7.54
CA ASP A 81 7.19 -18.53 -7.56
C ASP A 81 5.71 -18.14 -7.34
N SER A 82 4.85 -19.16 -7.27
CA SER A 82 3.41 -18.99 -7.04
C SER A 82 3.06 -18.35 -5.69
N THR A 83 3.89 -18.55 -4.66
CA THR A 83 3.70 -17.99 -3.31
C THR A 83 4.04 -16.51 -3.30
N LEU A 84 5.17 -16.13 -3.87
CA LEU A 84 5.61 -14.74 -3.95
C LEU A 84 4.70 -13.91 -4.86
N LYS A 85 4.07 -14.52 -5.86
CA LYS A 85 3.04 -13.87 -6.69
C LYS A 85 1.81 -13.39 -5.91
N LEU A 86 1.55 -13.91 -4.72
CA LEU A 86 0.42 -13.49 -3.90
C LEU A 86 0.71 -12.23 -3.07
N ILE A 87 1.94 -11.74 -3.04
CA ILE A 87 2.30 -10.53 -2.27
C ILE A 87 1.54 -9.32 -2.80
N ARG A 88 1.05 -8.51 -1.88
CA ARG A 88 0.12 -7.40 -2.14
C ARG A 88 0.69 -6.23 -2.93
N ASN A 89 2.01 -5.97 -2.79
CA ASN A 89 2.73 -4.93 -3.53
C ASN A 89 3.96 -5.52 -4.17
N ILE A 90 4.08 -5.40 -5.49
CA ILE A 90 5.17 -5.99 -6.24
C ILE A 90 5.72 -4.96 -7.23
N ILE A 91 7.06 -4.81 -7.24
CA ILE A 91 7.79 -4.16 -8.34
C ILE A 91 8.44 -5.25 -9.17
N ILE A 92 8.30 -5.18 -10.48
CA ILE A 92 9.02 -6.03 -11.43
C ILE A 92 9.99 -5.14 -12.21
N VAL A 93 11.29 -5.43 -12.10
CA VAL A 93 12.34 -4.78 -12.88
C VAL A 93 12.54 -5.57 -14.17
N ASP A 94 12.27 -4.92 -15.30
CA ASP A 94 12.28 -5.53 -16.63
C ASP A 94 13.22 -4.74 -17.55
N ILE A 95 14.50 -5.10 -17.53
CA ILE A 95 15.56 -4.45 -18.33
C ILE A 95 15.87 -5.32 -19.54
N GLN A 96 15.52 -4.84 -20.73
CA GLN A 96 15.73 -5.53 -21.99
C GLN A 96 16.01 -4.52 -23.11
N ASP A 97 16.92 -4.85 -24.02
CA ASP A 97 17.34 -4.01 -25.16
C ASP A 97 16.25 -3.78 -26.23
N ILE A 98 15.15 -4.55 -26.14
CA ILE A 98 13.96 -4.34 -26.98
C ILE A 98 13.19 -3.05 -26.65
N TYR A 99 13.40 -2.48 -25.47
CA TYR A 99 12.75 -1.22 -25.08
C TYR A 99 13.50 -0.04 -25.66
N THR A 100 12.76 0.96 -26.13
CA THR A 100 13.33 2.19 -26.69
C THR A 100 13.54 3.29 -25.65
N LYS A 101 12.84 3.19 -24.52
CA LYS A 101 12.89 4.12 -23.37
C LYS A 101 12.40 3.44 -22.11
N ALA A 102 12.77 4.01 -20.97
CA ALA A 102 12.21 3.59 -19.70
C ALA A 102 10.73 4.01 -19.54
N SER A 103 9.94 3.15 -18.88
CA SER A 103 8.51 3.39 -18.70
C SER A 103 7.92 2.55 -17.57
N PHE A 104 6.76 2.98 -17.04
CA PHE A 104 5.95 2.21 -16.11
C PHE A 104 4.86 1.41 -16.80
N LYS A 105 4.57 0.20 -16.28
CA LYS A 105 3.33 -0.54 -16.50
C LYS A 105 2.67 -0.83 -15.17
N TYR A 106 1.37 -0.66 -15.10
CA TYR A 106 0.58 -0.85 -13.90
C TYR A 106 -0.38 -2.03 -14.09
N ALA A 107 -0.47 -2.89 -13.08
CA ALA A 107 -1.46 -3.96 -13.06
C ALA A 107 -2.06 -4.08 -11.66
N LYS A 108 -3.34 -4.42 -11.61
CA LYS A 108 -4.11 -4.59 -10.38
C LYS A 108 -4.72 -5.98 -10.35
N ASP A 109 -4.69 -6.63 -9.17
CA ASP A 109 -5.40 -7.87 -8.89
C ASP A 109 -5.11 -9.01 -9.89
N VAL A 110 -3.82 -9.18 -10.27
CA VAL A 110 -3.39 -10.17 -11.28
C VAL A 110 -3.37 -11.57 -10.74
N TYR A 111 -2.77 -11.77 -9.58
CA TYR A 111 -2.59 -13.08 -8.93
C TYR A 111 -3.37 -13.20 -7.62
N ALA A 112 -3.64 -12.08 -6.97
CA ALA A 112 -4.33 -12.00 -5.69
C ALA A 112 -5.12 -10.69 -5.60
N ASN A 113 -6.04 -10.58 -4.64
CA ASN A 113 -6.84 -9.39 -4.40
C ASN A 113 -6.85 -9.05 -2.88
N PRO A 114 -6.59 -7.78 -2.50
CA PRO A 114 -6.17 -6.63 -3.31
C PRO A 114 -4.66 -6.67 -3.61
N GLN A 115 -4.25 -6.48 -4.86
CA GLN A 115 -2.85 -6.50 -5.28
C GLN A 115 -2.52 -5.34 -6.23
N MET A 116 -1.34 -4.75 -6.07
CA MET A 116 -0.79 -3.77 -7.02
C MET A 116 0.59 -4.22 -7.50
N ILE A 117 0.78 -4.18 -8.82
CA ILE A 117 2.03 -4.52 -9.48
C ILE A 117 2.48 -3.32 -10.31
N LEU A 118 3.72 -2.90 -10.10
CA LEU A 118 4.41 -1.89 -10.91
C LEU A 118 5.56 -2.57 -11.65
N THR A 119 5.51 -2.58 -12.98
CA THR A 119 6.65 -3.00 -13.78
C THR A 119 7.40 -1.77 -14.28
N ILE A 120 8.69 -1.72 -14.03
CA ILE A 120 9.61 -0.67 -14.53
C ILE A 120 10.39 -1.29 -15.68
N GLN A 121 10.12 -0.84 -16.89
CA GLN A 121 10.80 -1.29 -18.10
C GLN A 121 11.89 -0.31 -18.49
N ALA A 122 13.05 -0.79 -18.92
CA ALA A 122 14.12 0.06 -19.42
C ALA A 122 14.99 -0.69 -20.45
N PRO A 123 15.66 0.01 -21.39
CA PRO A 123 16.52 -0.61 -22.38
C PRO A 123 17.82 -1.14 -21.78
N ASN A 124 18.32 -0.54 -20.71
CA ASN A 124 19.55 -0.90 -20.00
C ASN A 124 19.51 -0.37 -18.56
N GLU A 125 20.53 -0.71 -17.76
CA GLU A 125 20.62 -0.33 -16.34
C GLU A 125 20.81 1.18 -16.13
N GLU A 126 21.53 1.86 -17.00
CA GLU A 126 21.78 3.30 -16.91
C GLU A 126 20.46 4.10 -17.08
N GLU A 127 19.67 3.75 -18.10
CA GLU A 127 18.36 4.37 -18.33
C GLU A 127 17.35 3.99 -17.23
N PHE A 128 17.46 2.79 -16.66
CA PHE A 128 16.66 2.38 -15.50
C PHE A 128 16.99 3.23 -14.27
N GLU A 129 18.27 3.35 -13.92
CA GLU A 129 18.76 4.13 -12.77
C GLU A 129 18.26 5.59 -12.88
N LYS A 130 18.53 6.24 -14.01
CA LYS A 130 18.09 7.60 -14.28
C LYS A 130 16.57 7.76 -14.15
N PHE A 131 15.82 6.84 -14.74
CA PHE A 131 14.36 6.86 -14.69
C PHE A 131 13.82 6.70 -13.26
N VAL A 132 14.40 5.82 -12.46
CA VAL A 132 14.05 5.67 -11.04
C VAL A 132 14.35 6.95 -10.27
N GLU A 133 15.55 7.55 -10.46
CA GLU A 133 15.94 8.79 -9.82
C GLU A 133 14.97 9.94 -10.11
N GLU A 134 14.56 10.10 -11.36
CA GLU A 134 13.62 11.14 -11.80
C GLU A 134 12.18 10.88 -11.30
N ASN A 135 11.83 9.63 -10.97
CA ASN A 135 10.46 9.21 -10.64
C ASN A 135 10.30 8.65 -9.21
N LYS A 136 11.27 8.86 -8.30
CA LYS A 136 11.23 8.36 -6.91
C LYS A 136 9.89 8.60 -6.24
N LYS A 137 9.44 9.84 -6.26
CA LYS A 137 8.16 10.23 -5.66
C LYS A 137 6.97 9.51 -6.27
N THR A 138 6.95 9.31 -7.57
CA THR A 138 5.86 8.61 -8.28
C THR A 138 5.77 7.15 -7.85
N ILE A 139 6.93 6.48 -7.69
CA ILE A 139 7.01 5.08 -7.25
C ILE A 139 6.50 4.94 -5.81
N VAL A 140 6.97 5.79 -4.90
CA VAL A 140 6.55 5.80 -3.50
C VAL A 140 5.06 6.11 -3.37
N ASP A 141 4.58 7.18 -4.02
CA ASP A 141 3.17 7.59 -4.00
C ASP A 141 2.24 6.49 -4.53
N PHE A 142 2.67 5.73 -5.55
CA PHE A 142 1.86 4.65 -6.12
C PHE A 142 1.48 3.59 -5.07
N PHE A 143 2.45 3.09 -4.32
CA PHE A 143 2.20 2.07 -3.29
C PHE A 143 1.61 2.65 -2.01
N THR A 144 2.01 3.86 -1.63
CA THR A 144 1.40 4.55 -0.48
C THR A 144 -0.10 4.75 -0.70
N ARG A 145 -0.53 5.22 -1.88
CA ARG A 145 -1.95 5.36 -2.22
C ARG A 145 -2.67 4.01 -2.24
N ALA A 146 -2.01 2.96 -2.70
CA ALA A 146 -2.59 1.61 -2.67
C ALA A 146 -2.87 1.16 -1.23
N GLU A 147 -1.93 1.39 -0.30
CA GLU A 147 -2.11 1.07 1.12
C GLU A 147 -3.19 1.94 1.77
N MET A 148 -3.20 3.24 1.50
CA MET A 148 -4.25 4.14 2.00
C MET A 148 -5.65 3.71 1.52
N ASN A 149 -5.81 3.36 0.24
CA ASN A 149 -7.08 2.89 -0.29
C ASN A 149 -7.54 1.58 0.37
N ARG A 150 -6.63 0.65 0.63
CA ARG A 150 -6.94 -0.59 1.36
C ARG A 150 -7.38 -0.30 2.79
N GLN A 151 -6.72 0.66 3.45
CA GLN A 151 -7.09 1.08 4.80
C GLN A 151 -8.47 1.75 4.81
N ILE A 152 -8.78 2.60 3.84
CA ILE A 152 -10.11 3.21 3.70
C ILE A 152 -11.18 2.12 3.52
N THR A 153 -10.96 1.17 2.60
CA THR A 153 -11.89 0.05 2.36
C THR A 153 -12.09 -0.80 3.62
N PHE A 154 -11.04 -1.03 4.38
CA PHE A 154 -11.13 -1.73 5.67
C PHE A 154 -11.99 -0.95 6.67
N LEU A 155 -11.75 0.37 6.80
CA LEU A 155 -12.45 1.23 7.74
C LEU A 155 -13.93 1.45 7.37
N GLU A 156 -14.31 1.39 6.08
CA GLU A 156 -15.73 1.44 5.67
C GLU A 156 -16.59 0.44 6.42
N GLY A 157 -16.08 -0.78 6.66
CA GLY A 157 -16.81 -1.84 7.37
C GLY A 157 -16.45 -2.01 8.85
N LYS A 158 -15.36 -1.37 9.32
CA LYS A 158 -14.78 -1.66 10.65
C LYS A 158 -14.37 -0.42 11.44
N HIS A 159 -14.86 0.76 11.11
CA HIS A 159 -14.61 1.96 11.91
C HIS A 159 -15.46 1.99 13.20
N SER A 160 -14.98 2.71 14.19
CA SER A 160 -15.66 2.93 15.45
C SER A 160 -16.69 4.08 15.31
N ASN A 161 -17.98 3.76 15.26
CA ASN A 161 -19.04 4.77 15.31
C ASN A 161 -18.97 5.63 16.58
N PHE A 162 -18.54 5.06 17.71
CA PHE A 162 -18.39 5.79 18.96
C PHE A 162 -17.31 6.89 18.82
N ILE A 163 -16.16 6.56 18.26
CA ILE A 163 -15.07 7.54 18.06
C ILE A 163 -15.49 8.61 17.06
N SER A 164 -16.10 8.22 15.93
CA SER A 164 -16.60 9.17 14.92
C SER A 164 -17.58 10.18 15.53
N GLN A 165 -18.56 9.73 16.31
CA GLN A 165 -19.52 10.61 17.00
C GLN A 165 -18.84 11.52 18.03
N LYS A 166 -17.86 11.01 18.78
CA LYS A 166 -17.11 11.82 19.76
C LYS A 166 -16.27 12.89 19.10
N VAL A 167 -15.56 12.54 18.03
CA VAL A 167 -14.73 13.48 17.27
C VAL A 167 -15.61 14.55 16.60
N ASP A 168 -16.74 14.16 16.00
CA ASP A 168 -17.68 15.11 15.41
C ASP A 168 -18.22 16.09 16.47
N SER A 169 -18.62 15.59 17.64
CA SER A 169 -19.12 16.42 18.74
C SER A 169 -18.11 17.42 19.29
N LEU A 170 -16.79 17.06 19.32
CA LEU A 170 -15.74 17.89 19.89
C LEU A 170 -15.11 18.84 18.87
N PHE A 171 -14.96 18.40 17.64
CA PHE A 171 -14.13 19.07 16.64
C PHE A 171 -14.89 19.41 15.35
N GLY A 172 -16.14 18.94 15.18
CA GLY A 172 -16.93 19.15 13.97
C GLY A 172 -16.33 18.47 12.72
N CYS A 173 -15.66 17.34 12.91
CA CYS A 173 -15.00 16.58 11.86
C CYS A 173 -15.54 15.16 11.79
N ASP A 174 -15.76 14.64 10.57
CA ASP A 174 -16.03 13.21 10.35
C ASP A 174 -14.72 12.47 10.10
N ILE A 175 -14.48 11.42 10.89
CA ILE A 175 -13.25 10.61 10.80
C ILE A 175 -13.56 9.14 11.06
N TRP A 176 -12.92 8.26 10.31
CA TRP A 176 -12.97 6.83 10.53
C TRP A 176 -11.70 6.34 11.23
N VAL A 177 -11.88 5.76 12.39
CA VAL A 177 -10.83 5.14 13.19
C VAL A 177 -11.22 3.70 13.49
N ASP A 178 -10.24 2.80 13.52
CA ASP A 178 -10.46 1.37 13.72
C ASP A 178 -11.21 1.09 15.04
N ALA A 179 -12.24 0.25 14.97
CA ALA A 179 -13.05 -0.14 16.13
C ALA A 179 -12.27 -0.87 17.23
N GLU A 180 -11.08 -1.39 16.94
CA GLU A 180 -10.20 -1.99 17.96
C GLU A 180 -9.63 -0.97 18.95
N LEU A 181 -9.68 0.35 18.65
CA LEU A 181 -9.33 1.40 19.61
C LEU A 181 -10.49 1.60 20.61
N ALA A 182 -10.66 0.62 21.51
CA ALA A 182 -11.81 0.55 22.41
C ALA A 182 -11.69 1.42 23.68
N ASN A 183 -10.47 1.83 24.05
CA ASN A 183 -10.24 2.68 25.21
C ASN A 183 -10.14 4.13 24.77
N SER A 184 -10.74 5.06 25.52
CA SER A 184 -10.71 6.47 25.15
C SER A 184 -10.68 7.40 26.36
N LYS A 185 -10.13 8.60 26.16
CA LYS A 185 -10.14 9.70 27.12
C LYS A 185 -10.50 10.99 26.38
N THR A 186 -11.36 11.81 26.99
CA THR A 186 -11.86 13.07 26.43
C THR A 186 -11.47 14.22 27.35
N GLY A 187 -11.00 15.33 26.77
CA GLY A 187 -10.87 16.66 27.39
C GLY A 187 -11.64 17.69 26.55
N ASP A 188 -11.55 18.97 26.92
CA ASP A 188 -12.28 20.05 26.23
C ASP A 188 -11.79 20.21 24.76
N ASP A 189 -10.47 20.22 24.55
CA ASP A 189 -9.82 20.36 23.25
C ASP A 189 -9.00 19.13 22.89
N PHE A 190 -9.30 17.97 23.48
CA PHE A 190 -8.48 16.78 23.37
C PHE A 190 -9.33 15.51 23.38
N PHE A 191 -8.96 14.60 22.49
CA PHE A 191 -9.48 13.23 22.43
C PHE A 191 -8.34 12.25 22.19
N TRP A 192 -8.31 11.16 22.94
CA TRP A 192 -7.40 10.05 22.78
C TRP A 192 -8.15 8.73 22.74
N ALA A 193 -7.74 7.83 21.86
CA ALA A 193 -8.21 6.44 21.83
C ALA A 193 -7.05 5.48 21.60
N SER A 194 -7.13 4.26 22.18
CA SER A 194 -6.07 3.27 22.13
C SER A 194 -6.61 1.84 22.13
N THR A 195 -5.84 0.91 21.57
CA THR A 195 -6.07 -0.54 21.70
C THR A 195 -5.76 -1.03 23.12
N ASN A 196 -4.79 -0.42 23.82
CA ASN A 196 -4.36 -0.76 25.18
C ASN A 196 -4.08 -2.27 25.36
N THR A 197 -3.33 -2.87 24.43
CA THR A 197 -3.01 -4.30 24.43
C THR A 197 -1.76 -4.64 25.25
N GLY A 198 -0.97 -3.64 25.61
CA GLY A 198 0.27 -3.76 26.40
C GLY A 198 1.48 -4.29 25.65
N THR A 199 1.33 -4.75 24.40
CA THR A 199 2.45 -5.28 23.59
C THR A 199 2.74 -4.44 22.36
N ALA A 200 1.73 -3.90 21.72
CA ALA A 200 1.84 -3.03 20.54
C ALA A 200 0.59 -2.13 20.49
N ASP A 201 0.60 -1.06 21.28
CA ASP A 201 -0.53 -0.15 21.35
C ASP A 201 -0.60 0.75 20.14
N ARG A 202 -1.76 0.76 19.49
CA ARG A 202 -2.12 1.77 18.51
C ARG A 202 -2.85 2.89 19.21
N ASN A 203 -2.41 4.12 18.97
CA ASN A 203 -2.99 5.31 19.56
C ASN A 203 -3.49 6.25 18.49
N PHE A 204 -4.68 6.79 18.70
CA PHE A 204 -5.22 7.91 17.95
C PHE A 204 -5.35 9.10 18.90
N VAL A 205 -4.82 10.24 18.49
CA VAL A 205 -4.89 11.49 19.27
C VAL A 205 -5.40 12.59 18.36
N MET A 206 -6.38 13.33 18.83
CA MET A 206 -6.87 14.54 18.18
C MET A 206 -6.96 15.68 19.19
N TYR A 207 -6.48 16.84 18.84
CA TYR A 207 -6.54 18.02 19.67
C TYR A 207 -6.67 19.29 18.83
N SER A 208 -7.25 20.33 19.42
CA SER A 208 -7.33 21.65 18.82
C SER A 208 -6.58 22.68 19.65
N TYR A 209 -6.16 23.76 19.01
CA TYR A 209 -5.55 24.91 19.63
C TYR A 209 -5.82 26.17 18.81
N PRO A 210 -5.83 27.36 19.43
CA PRO A 210 -6.08 28.60 18.72
C PRO A 210 -5.03 28.85 17.61
N TYR A 211 -5.52 29.21 16.44
CA TYR A 211 -4.67 29.72 15.37
C TYR A 211 -4.29 31.19 15.67
N THR A 212 -3.01 31.48 15.84
CA THR A 212 -2.51 32.80 16.21
C THR A 212 -1.78 33.51 15.09
N ASP A 213 -1.03 32.78 14.28
CA ASP A 213 -0.32 33.33 13.13
C ASP A 213 0.01 32.24 12.09
N LYS A 214 0.55 32.66 10.93
CA LYS A 214 0.87 31.78 9.80
C LYS A 214 2.01 30.79 10.07
N ASP A 215 2.90 31.07 11.03
CA ASP A 215 4.03 30.21 11.35
C ASP A 215 3.57 28.94 12.11
N THR A 216 2.30 28.90 12.54
CA THR A 216 1.62 27.70 13.03
C THR A 216 1.61 26.54 12.00
N PHE A 217 1.70 26.83 10.71
CA PHE A 217 1.70 25.83 9.64
C PHE A 217 3.09 25.39 9.17
N THR A 218 4.08 25.48 10.05
CA THR A 218 5.43 24.95 9.78
C THR A 218 5.60 23.55 10.38
N LYS A 219 6.50 22.75 9.78
CA LYS A 219 6.81 21.39 10.29
C LYS A 219 7.30 21.45 11.72
N GLU A 220 8.18 22.40 12.02
CA GLU A 220 8.80 22.61 13.34
C GLU A 220 7.73 22.91 14.39
N TYR A 221 6.76 23.77 14.07
CA TYR A 221 5.65 24.08 14.97
C TYR A 221 4.79 22.86 15.24
N PHE A 222 4.41 22.09 14.22
CA PHE A 222 3.61 20.88 14.40
C PHE A 222 4.32 19.82 15.24
N VAL A 223 5.62 19.62 15.01
CA VAL A 223 6.42 18.68 15.83
C VAL A 223 6.45 19.13 17.28
N HIS A 224 6.81 20.40 17.56
CA HIS A 224 6.85 20.95 18.91
C HIS A 224 5.47 20.87 19.61
N LYS A 225 4.40 21.19 18.88
CA LYS A 225 3.03 21.13 19.43
C LYS A 225 2.62 19.71 19.76
N ARG A 226 2.90 18.73 18.88
CA ARG A 226 2.69 17.31 19.16
C ARG A 226 3.40 16.90 20.45
N ASP A 227 4.68 17.20 20.57
CA ASP A 227 5.51 16.83 21.72
C ASP A 227 5.06 17.49 23.03
N SER A 228 4.34 18.62 22.95
CA SER A 228 3.76 19.30 24.12
C SER A 228 2.42 18.70 24.57
N VAL A 229 1.74 17.94 23.73
CA VAL A 229 0.42 17.33 24.00
C VAL A 229 0.56 15.85 24.39
N MET A 230 1.55 15.15 23.83
CA MET A 230 1.83 13.74 24.07
C MET A 230 2.69 13.52 25.30
#